data_cd2d0f8dbdc7ef708cb1b08a5185d774
#
_entry.id   cd2d0f8dbdc7ef708cb1b08a5185d774
#
_cell.length_a   1.000
_cell.length_b   1.000
_cell.length_c   1.000
_cell.angle_alpha   90.00
_cell.angle_beta   90.00
_cell.angle_gamma   90.00
#
_symmetry.space_group_name_H-M   'P 1'
#
loop_
_entity.id
_entity.type
_entity.pdbx_description
1 polymer ?
#
loop_
_entity_poly.entity_id
_entity_poly.type
_entity_poly.pdbx_seq_one_letter_code
_entity_poly.pdbx_strand_id
1 'polypeptide(L)'
;SAASDVYKRQRNPHLRGLFHGIAIVAGAVPALWGGLLLILLFSRGSGLLGLLPAQGFPDDGWSAPMRALASLILPALTTGITAGASIMRYTRAAVGDMASSQAVDMAMACGMTRKQAVLRVALRLATAQLVSVVGLTFAQMITGVMVVENLFALPGLGAMLVTDVGNRDLIAVQSELFLLAAFFLLLGLVVDMTHRALDPRLKASGVVSGKVNA
;
A
#
# COMPACT_ATOMS: atom_id res chain seq x y z
N SER A 1 4.89 -8.62 -38.16
CA SER A 1 5.64 -7.37 -38.16
C SER A 1 4.73 -6.12 -38.12
N ALA A 2 3.66 -6.04 -38.93
CA ALA A 2 2.73 -4.89 -38.95
C ALA A 2 1.84 -4.78 -37.69
N ALA A 3 1.45 -5.87 -37.07
CA ALA A 3 0.61 -5.87 -35.86
C ALA A 3 1.33 -5.33 -34.61
N SER A 4 2.67 -5.44 -34.55
CA SER A 4 3.47 -4.89 -33.47
C SER A 4 3.61 -3.37 -33.52
N ASP A 5 3.56 -2.79 -34.72
CA ASP A 5 3.69 -1.34 -34.92
C ASP A 5 2.38 -0.59 -34.66
N VAL A 6 1.22 -1.20 -34.91
CA VAL A 6 -0.08 -0.63 -34.57
C VAL A 6 -0.29 -0.55 -33.06
N TYR A 7 0.25 -1.52 -32.30
CA TYR A 7 0.16 -1.52 -30.82
C TYR A 7 1.07 -0.48 -30.16
N LYS A 8 2.19 -0.10 -30.79
CA LYS A 8 3.09 0.95 -30.30
C LYS A 8 2.53 2.37 -30.49
N ARG A 9 1.63 2.58 -31.46
CA ARG A 9 1.10 3.92 -31.79
C ARG A 9 -0.05 4.42 -30.93
N GLN A 10 -0.72 3.55 -30.15
CA GLN A 10 -1.96 3.94 -29.43
C GLN A 10 -1.76 4.38 -27.97
N ARG A 11 -0.55 4.56 -27.48
CA ARG A 11 -0.33 5.01 -26.08
C ARG A 11 0.69 6.14 -26.07
N ASN A 12 0.22 7.36 -25.81
CA ASN A 12 1.06 8.56 -25.69
C ASN A 12 2.28 8.28 -24.79
N PRO A 13 3.51 8.23 -25.34
CA PRO A 13 4.72 7.89 -24.58
C PRO A 13 5.01 8.93 -23.48
N HIS A 14 4.57 10.18 -23.68
CA HIS A 14 4.73 11.27 -22.72
C HIS A 14 3.89 11.08 -21.45
N LEU A 15 2.64 10.63 -21.57
CA LEU A 15 1.81 10.32 -20.39
C LEU A 15 2.37 9.14 -19.60
N ARG A 16 2.87 8.11 -20.28
CA ARG A 16 3.49 6.95 -19.62
C ARG A 16 4.79 7.34 -18.90
N GLY A 17 5.60 8.21 -19.51
CA GLY A 17 6.82 8.77 -18.88
C GLY A 17 6.47 9.63 -17.66
N LEU A 18 5.46 10.47 -17.78
CA LEU A 18 4.99 11.33 -16.69
C LEU A 18 4.49 10.51 -15.49
N PHE A 19 3.57 9.56 -15.72
CA PHE A 19 3.07 8.66 -14.66
C PHE A 19 4.19 7.81 -14.05
N HIS A 20 5.15 7.39 -14.84
CA HIS A 20 6.30 6.63 -14.34
C HIS A 20 7.22 7.51 -13.47
N GLY A 21 7.50 8.73 -13.92
CA GLY A 21 8.27 9.71 -13.16
C GLY A 21 7.58 10.08 -11.85
N ILE A 22 6.28 10.37 -11.87
CA ILE A 22 5.48 10.67 -10.68
C ILE A 22 5.51 9.49 -9.69
N ALA A 23 5.36 8.25 -10.16
CA ALA A 23 5.38 7.06 -9.29
C ALA A 23 6.76 6.83 -8.64
N ILE A 24 7.87 7.12 -9.35
CA ILE A 24 9.21 7.03 -8.79
C ILE A 24 9.42 8.11 -7.74
N VAL A 25 9.10 9.35 -8.05
CA VAL A 25 9.25 10.48 -7.11
C VAL A 25 8.37 10.30 -5.89
N ALA A 26 7.09 9.96 -6.07
CA ALA A 26 6.15 9.73 -4.97
C ALA A 26 6.56 8.56 -4.07
N GLY A 27 7.22 7.53 -4.63
CA GLY A 27 7.73 6.40 -3.85
C GLY A 27 9.07 6.65 -3.16
N ALA A 28 9.80 7.70 -3.56
CA ALA A 28 11.09 8.09 -2.97
C ALA A 28 10.96 9.18 -1.89
N VAL A 29 9.86 9.95 -1.93
CA VAL A 29 9.63 11.04 -0.97
C VAL A 29 9.12 10.46 0.35
N PRO A 30 9.78 10.74 1.49
CA PRO A 30 9.25 10.37 2.80
C PRO A 30 7.84 10.93 3.02
N ALA A 31 6.97 10.17 3.71
CA ALA A 31 5.58 10.58 3.95
C ALA A 31 5.47 11.98 4.59
N LEU A 32 6.40 12.32 5.47
CA LEU A 32 6.48 13.64 6.09
C LEU A 32 6.60 14.78 5.05
N TRP A 33 7.51 14.65 4.10
CA TRP A 33 7.70 15.64 3.04
C TRP A 33 6.50 15.74 2.12
N GLY A 34 5.92 14.58 1.75
CA GLY A 34 4.69 14.54 0.96
C GLY A 34 3.54 15.25 1.67
N GLY A 35 3.39 15.01 2.98
CA GLY A 35 2.39 15.68 3.81
C GLY A 35 2.59 17.19 3.90
N LEU A 36 3.83 17.64 4.13
CA LEU A 36 4.17 19.06 4.15
C LEU A 36 3.87 19.76 2.82
N LEU A 37 4.20 19.14 1.69
CA LEU A 37 3.88 19.68 0.37
C LEU A 37 2.37 19.76 0.15
N LEU A 38 1.59 18.76 0.58
CA LEU A 38 0.13 18.81 0.48
C LEU A 38 -0.47 19.90 1.38
N ILE A 39 0.06 20.10 2.59
CA ILE A 39 -0.33 21.21 3.46
C ILE A 39 -0.03 22.54 2.75
N LEU A 40 1.17 22.73 2.22
CA LEU A 40 1.58 23.94 1.53
C LEU A 40 0.72 24.25 0.30
N LEU A 41 0.26 23.22 -0.41
CA LEU A 41 -0.57 23.40 -1.61
C LEU A 41 -2.04 23.64 -1.27
N PHE A 42 -2.62 22.85 -0.37
CA PHE A 42 -4.08 22.74 -0.21
C PHE A 42 -4.62 23.34 1.10
N SER A 43 -3.75 23.66 2.07
CA SER A 43 -4.16 24.10 3.40
C SER A 43 -4.89 25.43 3.38
N ARG A 44 -5.94 25.52 4.19
CA ARG A 44 -6.68 26.77 4.43
C ARG A 44 -5.89 27.65 5.40
N GLY A 45 -5.50 28.84 4.95
CA GLY A 45 -4.76 29.84 5.75
C GLY A 45 -3.25 29.88 5.50
N SER A 46 -2.58 28.77 5.25
CA SER A 46 -1.14 28.70 4.95
C SER A 46 -0.82 28.16 3.57
N GLY A 47 -1.79 27.56 2.89
CA GLY A 47 -1.62 26.94 1.57
C GLY A 47 -1.98 27.86 0.41
N LEU A 48 -1.45 27.53 -0.77
CA LEU A 48 -1.68 28.28 -2.01
C LEU A 48 -3.14 28.25 -2.48
N LEU A 49 -3.84 27.13 -2.29
CA LEU A 49 -5.21 26.91 -2.79
C LEU A 49 -6.28 27.16 -1.70
N GLY A 50 -5.95 27.07 -0.43
CA GLY A 50 -6.87 27.37 0.66
C GLY A 50 -8.14 26.52 0.75
N LEU A 51 -8.11 25.27 0.27
CA LEU A 51 -9.29 24.43 0.09
C LEU A 51 -9.64 23.58 1.30
N LEU A 52 -8.65 23.00 1.97
CA LEU A 52 -8.81 21.99 3.00
C LEU A 52 -8.22 22.43 4.35
N PRO A 53 -8.76 21.94 5.49
CA PRO A 53 -8.15 22.21 6.78
C PRO A 53 -6.73 21.62 6.84
N ALA A 54 -5.81 22.39 7.45
CA ALA A 54 -4.40 22.03 7.51
C ALA A 54 -4.12 20.98 8.56
N GLN A 55 -4.69 21.18 9.74
CA GLN A 55 -4.37 20.41 10.95
C GLN A 55 -5.60 20.32 11.86
N GLY A 56 -5.57 19.34 12.74
CA GLY A 56 -6.58 19.11 13.75
C GLY A 56 -7.79 18.32 13.26
N PHE A 57 -8.42 17.67 14.21
CA PHE A 57 -9.73 17.05 14.04
C PHE A 57 -10.77 17.98 14.66
N PRO A 58 -11.98 18.12 14.10
CA PRO A 58 -13.01 19.00 14.65
C PRO A 58 -13.35 18.67 16.10
N ASP A 59 -13.51 19.69 16.95
CA ASP A 59 -13.89 19.52 18.37
C ASP A 59 -15.25 18.80 18.54
N ASP A 60 -16.16 19.03 17.59
CA ASP A 60 -17.45 18.33 17.53
C ASP A 60 -17.31 16.83 17.14
N GLY A 61 -16.10 16.39 16.81
CA GLY A 61 -15.86 15.01 16.42
C GLY A 61 -16.68 14.58 15.22
N TRP A 62 -17.27 13.39 15.30
CA TRP A 62 -18.15 12.82 14.27
C TRP A 62 -19.56 13.41 14.25
N SER A 63 -19.91 14.32 15.17
CA SER A 63 -21.20 15.03 15.11
C SER A 63 -21.28 15.99 13.92
N ALA A 64 -20.10 16.38 13.36
CA ALA A 64 -20.00 17.17 12.14
C ALA A 64 -19.27 16.38 11.03
N PRO A 65 -19.87 15.35 10.42
CA PRO A 65 -19.20 14.37 9.57
C PRO A 65 -18.50 14.99 8.35
N MET A 66 -19.07 16.02 7.76
CA MET A 66 -18.45 16.69 6.61
C MET A 66 -17.15 17.42 6.98
N ARG A 67 -17.07 18.02 8.16
CA ARG A 67 -15.85 18.67 8.66
C ARG A 67 -14.81 17.63 9.05
N ALA A 68 -15.23 16.54 9.71
CA ALA A 68 -14.38 15.43 10.07
C ALA A 68 -13.78 14.75 8.82
N LEU A 69 -14.58 14.48 7.79
CA LEU A 69 -14.08 13.93 6.53
C LEU A 69 -13.13 14.89 5.82
N ALA A 70 -13.43 16.18 5.79
CA ALA A 70 -12.55 17.19 5.17
C ALA A 70 -11.16 17.24 5.84
N SER A 71 -11.08 17.11 7.18
CA SER A 71 -9.80 17.08 7.89
C SER A 71 -8.98 15.82 7.64
N LEU A 72 -9.61 14.71 7.22
CA LEU A 72 -8.94 13.45 6.93
C LEU A 72 -8.46 13.34 5.47
N ILE A 73 -8.88 14.23 4.56
CA ILE A 73 -8.51 14.15 3.13
C ILE A 73 -7.00 14.26 2.94
N LEU A 74 -6.35 15.29 3.50
CA LEU A 74 -4.91 15.49 3.33
C LEU A 74 -4.07 14.36 3.95
N PRO A 75 -4.34 13.92 5.19
CA PRO A 75 -3.68 12.75 5.78
C PRO A 75 -3.87 11.48 4.96
N ALA A 76 -5.10 11.22 4.50
CA ALA A 76 -5.42 10.05 3.68
C ALA A 76 -4.71 10.09 2.32
N LEU A 77 -4.62 11.25 1.68
CA LEU A 77 -3.85 11.42 0.44
C LEU A 77 -2.35 11.21 0.68
N THR A 78 -1.81 11.73 1.78
CA THR A 78 -0.39 11.57 2.13
C THR A 78 -0.03 10.09 2.26
N THR A 79 -0.77 9.33 3.06
CA THR A 79 -0.55 7.90 3.27
C THR A 79 -0.90 7.08 2.02
N GLY A 80 -2.00 7.43 1.34
CA GLY A 80 -2.48 6.72 0.16
C GLY A 80 -1.54 6.84 -1.05
N ILE A 81 -0.96 8.02 -1.29
CA ILE A 81 -0.02 8.23 -2.39
C ILE A 81 1.26 7.41 -2.15
N THR A 82 1.84 7.47 -0.96
CA THR A 82 3.07 6.74 -0.64
C THR A 82 2.88 5.22 -0.66
N ALA A 83 1.80 4.71 -0.05
CA ALA A 83 1.47 3.29 -0.07
C ALA A 83 1.11 2.81 -1.49
N GLY A 84 0.28 3.58 -2.21
CA GLY A 84 -0.12 3.27 -3.58
C GLY A 84 1.06 3.23 -4.55
N ALA A 85 2.01 4.16 -4.43
CA ALA A 85 3.23 4.15 -5.22
C ALA A 85 4.09 2.90 -4.94
N SER A 86 4.18 2.49 -3.68
CA SER A 86 4.88 1.27 -3.27
C SER A 86 4.20 0.02 -3.83
N ILE A 87 2.90 -0.13 -3.64
CA ILE A 87 2.13 -1.27 -4.17
C ILE A 87 2.24 -1.33 -5.70
N MET A 88 2.12 -0.20 -6.40
CA MET A 88 2.24 -0.15 -7.86
C MET A 88 3.63 -0.62 -8.32
N ARG A 89 4.70 -0.17 -7.67
CA ARG A 89 6.08 -0.55 -7.99
C ARG A 89 6.30 -2.05 -7.82
N TYR A 90 5.91 -2.60 -6.68
CA TYR A 90 6.06 -4.03 -6.40
C TYR A 90 5.17 -4.90 -7.28
N THR A 91 3.92 -4.48 -7.53
CA THR A 91 3.02 -5.19 -8.45
C THR A 91 3.61 -5.25 -9.85
N ARG A 92 4.19 -4.14 -10.32
CA ARG A 92 4.82 -4.10 -11.63
C ARG A 92 6.03 -5.02 -11.72
N ALA A 93 6.85 -5.08 -10.68
CA ALA A 93 7.99 -6.00 -10.61
C ALA A 93 7.52 -7.45 -10.60
N ALA A 94 6.61 -7.82 -9.68
CA ALA A 94 6.10 -9.19 -9.56
C ALA A 94 5.44 -9.72 -10.84
N VAL A 95 4.58 -8.90 -11.47
CA VAL A 95 3.95 -9.28 -12.74
C VAL A 95 4.96 -9.29 -13.89
N GLY A 96 5.94 -8.38 -13.88
CA GLY A 96 7.01 -8.34 -14.87
C GLY A 96 7.87 -9.61 -14.86
N ASP A 97 8.27 -10.07 -13.68
CA ASP A 97 9.04 -11.29 -13.49
C ASP A 97 8.25 -12.52 -13.99
N MET A 98 6.97 -12.60 -13.63
CA MET A 98 6.11 -13.70 -14.09
C MET A 98 5.79 -13.63 -15.59
N ALA A 99 5.74 -12.43 -16.18
CA ALA A 99 5.51 -12.24 -17.62
C ALA A 99 6.66 -12.71 -18.51
N SER A 100 7.86 -12.89 -17.96
CA SER A 100 9.02 -13.49 -18.61
C SER A 100 9.22 -14.97 -18.26
N SER A 101 8.27 -15.59 -17.59
CA SER A 101 8.36 -17.00 -17.17
C SER A 101 8.03 -17.97 -18.31
N GLN A 102 8.59 -19.16 -18.25
CA GLN A 102 8.30 -20.26 -19.19
C GLN A 102 6.81 -20.62 -19.27
N ALA A 103 6.06 -20.38 -18.19
CA ALA A 103 4.61 -20.63 -18.16
C ALA A 103 3.86 -19.70 -19.13
N VAL A 104 4.29 -18.46 -19.28
CA VAL A 104 3.74 -17.50 -20.24
C VAL A 104 4.11 -17.90 -21.67
N ASP A 105 5.36 -18.32 -21.90
CA ASP A 105 5.82 -18.78 -23.21
C ASP A 105 5.03 -20.03 -23.66
N MET A 106 4.81 -20.99 -22.75
CA MET A 106 3.99 -22.18 -23.01
C MET A 106 2.54 -21.80 -23.33
N ALA A 107 1.94 -20.85 -22.60
CA ALA A 107 0.59 -20.37 -22.89
C ALA A 107 0.50 -19.70 -24.27
N MET A 108 1.53 -18.97 -24.69
CA MET A 108 1.60 -18.40 -26.04
C MET A 108 1.77 -19.49 -27.10
N ALA A 109 2.56 -20.54 -26.84
CA ALA A 109 2.69 -21.68 -27.74
C ALA A 109 1.35 -22.43 -27.92
N CYS A 110 0.48 -22.42 -26.89
CA CYS A 110 -0.89 -22.95 -26.96
C CYS A 110 -1.89 -21.99 -27.64
N GLY A 111 -1.43 -20.92 -28.31
CA GLY A 111 -2.26 -20.02 -29.09
C GLY A 111 -2.81 -18.81 -28.35
N MET A 112 -2.42 -18.57 -27.10
CA MET A 112 -2.79 -17.33 -26.40
C MET A 112 -2.01 -16.13 -26.93
N THR A 113 -2.68 -14.99 -27.06
CA THR A 113 -1.98 -13.72 -27.31
C THR A 113 -1.16 -13.35 -26.05
N ARG A 114 -0.05 -12.63 -26.22
CA ARG A 114 0.80 -12.19 -25.09
C ARG A 114 0.00 -11.46 -24.00
N LYS A 115 -0.97 -10.65 -24.39
CA LYS A 115 -1.85 -9.94 -23.43
C LYS A 115 -2.70 -10.92 -22.62
N GLN A 116 -3.26 -11.93 -23.26
CA GLN A 116 -4.07 -12.96 -22.59
C GLN A 116 -3.20 -13.82 -21.67
N ALA A 117 -2.00 -14.23 -22.12
CA ALA A 117 -1.06 -14.99 -21.32
C ALA A 117 -0.61 -14.22 -20.07
N VAL A 118 -0.29 -12.93 -20.20
CA VAL A 118 0.08 -12.08 -19.04
C VAL A 118 -1.10 -11.92 -18.09
N LEU A 119 -2.30 -11.63 -18.55
CA LEU A 119 -3.46 -11.40 -17.69
C LEU A 119 -3.98 -12.66 -17.01
N ARG A 120 -3.91 -13.83 -17.69
CA ARG A 120 -4.49 -15.09 -17.17
C ARG A 120 -3.46 -15.95 -16.45
N VAL A 121 -2.19 -15.93 -16.88
CA VAL A 121 -1.15 -16.80 -16.34
C VAL A 121 -0.21 -16.00 -15.44
N ALA A 122 0.45 -14.94 -15.94
CA ALA A 122 1.42 -14.21 -15.14
C ALA A 122 0.78 -13.56 -13.91
N LEU A 123 -0.37 -12.90 -14.06
CA LEU A 123 -1.06 -12.26 -12.93
C LEU A 123 -1.49 -13.29 -11.88
N ARG A 124 -1.99 -14.44 -12.31
CA ARG A 124 -2.37 -15.52 -11.40
C ARG A 124 -1.17 -16.10 -10.64
N LEU A 125 -0.03 -16.25 -11.30
CA LEU A 125 1.20 -16.71 -10.65
C LEU A 125 1.78 -15.66 -9.69
N ALA A 126 1.60 -14.38 -10.00
CA ALA A 126 2.04 -13.28 -9.14
C ALA A 126 1.14 -13.06 -7.91
N THR A 127 -0.07 -13.64 -7.85
CA THR A 127 -1.04 -13.33 -6.75
C THR A 127 -0.48 -13.61 -5.36
N ALA A 128 0.23 -14.70 -5.15
CA ALA A 128 0.82 -15.02 -3.84
C ALA A 128 1.83 -13.94 -3.41
N GLN A 129 2.70 -13.53 -4.33
CA GLN A 129 3.67 -12.46 -4.08
C GLN A 129 2.99 -11.11 -3.85
N LEU A 130 1.89 -10.81 -4.56
CA LEU A 130 1.12 -9.59 -4.39
C LEU A 130 0.46 -9.52 -3.01
N VAL A 131 -0.06 -10.62 -2.48
CA VAL A 131 -0.63 -10.68 -1.13
C VAL A 131 0.44 -10.35 -0.08
N SER A 132 1.65 -10.92 -0.20
CA SER A 132 2.77 -10.60 0.69
C SER A 132 3.12 -9.11 0.64
N VAL A 133 3.20 -8.55 -0.56
CA VAL A 133 3.52 -7.12 -0.76
C VAL A 133 2.46 -6.23 -0.13
N VAL A 134 1.18 -6.55 -0.33
CA VAL A 134 0.08 -5.79 0.29
C VAL A 134 0.17 -5.87 1.80
N GLY A 135 0.36 -7.06 2.38
CA GLY A 135 0.51 -7.24 3.82
C GLY A 135 1.69 -6.45 4.39
N LEU A 136 2.86 -6.51 3.75
CA LEU A 136 4.04 -5.75 4.16
C LEU A 136 3.80 -4.24 4.04
N THR A 137 3.12 -3.78 2.98
CA THR A 137 2.79 -2.37 2.80
C THR A 137 1.86 -1.88 3.91
N PHE A 138 0.86 -2.68 4.29
CA PHE A 138 0.00 -2.35 5.44
C PHE A 138 0.79 -2.24 6.74
N ALA A 139 1.71 -3.17 7.01
CA ALA A 139 2.56 -3.10 8.18
C ALA A 139 3.41 -1.81 8.20
N GLN A 140 4.00 -1.44 7.06
CA GLN A 140 4.76 -0.20 6.92
C GLN A 140 3.88 1.06 7.04
N MET A 141 2.63 1.01 6.57
CA MET A 141 1.68 2.13 6.70
C MET A 141 1.42 2.49 8.16
N ILE A 142 1.35 1.54 9.08
CA ILE A 142 1.09 1.81 10.49
C ILE A 142 2.17 2.72 11.05
N THR A 143 3.44 2.42 10.79
CA THR A 143 4.56 3.30 11.21
C THR A 143 4.50 4.67 10.52
N GLY A 144 4.15 4.70 9.24
CA GLY A 144 3.98 5.94 8.48
C GLY A 144 2.81 6.80 8.97
N VAL A 145 1.71 6.16 9.35
CA VAL A 145 0.51 6.83 9.87
C VAL A 145 0.82 7.56 11.19
N MET A 146 1.64 7.00 12.09
CA MET A 146 2.05 7.69 13.31
C MET A 146 2.73 9.04 13.04
N VAL A 147 3.57 9.11 12.01
CA VAL A 147 4.21 10.36 11.58
C VAL A 147 3.19 11.33 11.00
N VAL A 148 2.24 10.83 10.22
CA VAL A 148 1.17 11.62 9.60
C VAL A 148 0.19 12.14 10.66
N GLU A 149 -0.18 11.36 11.66
CA GLU A 149 -1.01 11.79 12.79
C GLU A 149 -0.39 12.98 13.51
N ASN A 150 0.92 12.91 13.81
CA ASN A 150 1.63 14.02 14.44
C ASN A 150 1.71 15.25 13.53
N LEU A 151 1.99 15.06 12.23
CA LEU A 151 2.09 16.17 11.27
C LEU A 151 0.77 16.93 11.11
N PHE A 152 -0.34 16.21 11.06
CA PHE A 152 -1.68 16.77 10.87
C PHE A 152 -2.41 17.04 12.20
N ALA A 153 -1.74 16.84 13.34
CA ALA A 153 -2.32 17.00 14.68
C ALA A 153 -3.65 16.22 14.84
N LEU A 154 -3.68 14.98 14.38
CA LEU A 154 -4.85 14.10 14.50
C LEU A 154 -4.80 13.32 15.81
N PRO A 155 -5.94 13.13 16.49
CA PRO A 155 -6.02 12.27 17.69
C PRO A 155 -5.96 10.79 17.27
N GLY A 156 -4.76 10.20 17.29
CA GLY A 156 -4.53 8.82 16.93
C GLY A 156 -3.54 8.13 17.87
N LEU A 157 -3.37 6.80 17.71
CA LEU A 157 -2.47 6.01 18.55
C LEU A 157 -1.01 6.47 18.47
N GLY A 158 -0.57 6.92 17.30
CA GLY A 158 0.81 7.43 17.15
C GLY A 158 1.03 8.76 17.86
N ALA A 159 0.04 9.66 17.84
CA ALA A 159 0.08 10.91 18.56
C ALA A 159 0.02 10.69 20.09
N MET A 160 -0.79 9.73 20.56
CA MET A 160 -0.84 9.31 21.97
C MET A 160 0.52 8.77 22.41
N LEU A 161 1.07 7.81 21.67
CA LEU A 161 2.37 7.21 22.00
C LEU A 161 3.48 8.26 22.14
N VAL A 162 3.55 9.23 21.21
CA VAL A 162 4.55 10.31 21.29
C VAL A 162 4.36 11.16 22.54
N THR A 163 3.11 11.47 22.89
CA THR A 163 2.76 12.25 24.08
C THR A 163 3.11 11.51 25.36
N ASP A 164 2.76 10.21 25.47
CA ASP A 164 2.97 9.42 26.68
C ASP A 164 4.45 9.05 26.89
N VAL A 165 5.21 8.87 25.80
CA VAL A 165 6.68 8.79 25.87
C VAL A 165 7.27 10.12 26.40
N GLY A 166 6.76 11.26 25.91
CA GLY A 166 7.19 12.58 26.40
C GLY A 166 6.88 12.79 27.88
N ASN A 167 5.73 12.33 28.34
CA ASN A 167 5.29 12.39 29.74
C ASN A 167 5.95 11.31 30.63
N ARG A 168 6.71 10.39 30.05
CA ARG A 168 7.32 9.22 30.74
C ARG A 168 6.27 8.31 31.38
N ASP A 169 5.07 8.24 30.86
CA ASP A 169 4.05 7.31 31.32
C ASP A 169 4.29 5.92 30.72
N LEU A 170 5.13 5.14 31.42
CA LEU A 170 5.53 3.81 30.97
C LEU A 170 4.36 2.83 30.91
N ILE A 171 3.32 3.02 31.72
CA ILE A 171 2.15 2.12 31.74
C ILE A 171 1.30 2.35 30.49
N ALA A 172 1.03 3.62 30.15
CA ALA A 172 0.31 3.97 28.92
C ALA A 172 1.09 3.46 27.69
N VAL A 173 2.38 3.79 27.58
CA VAL A 173 3.26 3.37 26.47
C VAL A 173 3.27 1.85 26.32
N GLN A 174 3.36 1.10 27.43
CA GLN A 174 3.34 -0.38 27.38
C GLN A 174 2.01 -0.92 26.85
N SER A 175 0.89 -0.35 27.26
CA SER A 175 -0.45 -0.75 26.80
C SER A 175 -0.66 -0.46 25.33
N GLU A 176 -0.19 0.68 24.83
CA GLU A 176 -0.26 1.08 23.41
C GLU A 176 0.61 0.17 22.55
N LEU A 177 1.84 -0.10 22.97
CA LEU A 177 2.73 -1.02 22.26
C LEU A 177 2.17 -2.45 22.23
N PHE A 178 1.52 -2.90 23.31
CA PHE A 178 0.85 -4.20 23.34
C PHE A 178 -0.32 -4.24 22.33
N LEU A 179 -1.12 -3.18 22.27
CA LEU A 179 -2.22 -3.07 21.30
C LEU A 179 -1.70 -3.11 19.86
N LEU A 180 -0.64 -2.35 19.57
CA LEU A 180 0.01 -2.35 18.27
C LEU A 180 0.57 -3.73 17.91
N ALA A 181 1.23 -4.40 18.83
CA ALA A 181 1.76 -5.76 18.62
C ALA A 181 0.63 -6.75 18.33
N ALA A 182 -0.47 -6.70 19.09
CA ALA A 182 -1.65 -7.52 18.85
C ALA A 182 -2.25 -7.27 17.46
N PHE A 183 -2.32 -6.02 17.04
CA PHE A 183 -2.78 -5.66 15.69
C PHE A 183 -1.87 -6.19 14.58
N PHE A 184 -0.54 -6.11 14.76
CA PHE A 184 0.42 -6.67 13.80
C PHE A 184 0.31 -8.19 13.68
N LEU A 185 0.13 -8.89 14.82
CA LEU A 185 -0.08 -10.34 14.82
C LEU A 185 -1.38 -10.72 14.11
N LEU A 186 -2.45 -9.98 14.33
CA LEU A 186 -3.72 -10.18 13.64
C LEU A 186 -3.60 -9.94 12.12
N LEU A 187 -2.90 -8.88 11.73
CA LEU A 187 -2.62 -8.59 10.33
C LEU A 187 -1.81 -9.73 9.68
N GLY A 188 -0.75 -10.20 10.34
CA GLY A 188 0.05 -11.33 9.89
C GLY A 188 -0.79 -12.59 9.70
N LEU A 189 -1.67 -12.89 10.68
CA LEU A 189 -2.59 -14.02 10.59
C LEU A 189 -3.52 -13.90 9.36
N VAL A 190 -4.09 -12.73 9.09
CA VAL A 190 -4.95 -12.48 7.92
C VAL A 190 -4.17 -12.69 6.62
N VAL A 191 -2.95 -12.19 6.53
CA VAL A 191 -2.08 -12.40 5.38
C VAL A 191 -1.78 -13.89 5.18
N ASP A 192 -1.40 -14.60 6.24
CA ASP A 192 -1.10 -16.04 6.18
C ASP A 192 -2.33 -16.89 5.79
N MET A 193 -3.50 -16.55 6.33
CA MET A 193 -4.75 -17.20 5.92
C MET A 193 -5.06 -16.96 4.45
N THR A 194 -4.85 -15.75 3.96
CA THR A 194 -5.04 -15.38 2.56
C THR A 194 -4.07 -16.15 1.65
N HIS A 195 -2.80 -16.29 2.06
CA HIS A 195 -1.83 -17.12 1.35
C HIS A 195 -2.27 -18.58 1.24
N ARG A 196 -2.69 -19.17 2.36
CA ARG A 196 -3.19 -20.57 2.37
C ARG A 196 -4.44 -20.77 1.51
N ALA A 197 -5.29 -19.74 1.40
CA ALA A 197 -6.47 -19.78 0.57
C ALA A 197 -6.14 -19.71 -0.94
N LEU A 198 -5.13 -18.90 -1.30
CA LEU A 198 -4.74 -18.63 -2.68
C LEU A 198 -3.75 -19.67 -3.25
N ASP A 199 -2.91 -20.28 -2.40
CA ASP A 199 -1.94 -21.30 -2.85
C ASP A 199 -2.33 -22.71 -2.39
N PRO A 200 -2.99 -23.49 -3.26
CA PRO A 200 -3.36 -24.87 -2.96
C PRO A 200 -2.16 -25.81 -2.81
N ARG A 201 -0.95 -25.41 -3.23
CA ARG A 201 0.27 -26.23 -3.10
C ARG A 201 0.72 -26.34 -1.65
N LEU A 202 0.46 -25.35 -0.82
CA LEU A 202 0.73 -25.39 0.62
C LEU A 202 -0.13 -26.43 1.34
N LYS A 203 -1.30 -26.79 0.80
CA LYS A 203 -2.15 -27.86 1.34
C LYS A 203 -1.56 -29.27 1.09
N ALA A 204 -0.80 -29.46 0.03
CA ALA A 204 -0.21 -30.75 -0.32
C ALA A 204 1.03 -31.09 0.51
N SER A 205 1.80 -30.10 0.96
CA SER A 205 3.03 -30.29 1.74
C SER A 205 2.75 -30.80 3.16
N GLY A 206 1.60 -30.47 3.74
CA GLY A 206 1.20 -30.93 5.08
C GLY A 206 0.83 -32.42 5.15
N VAL A 207 0.47 -33.02 4.01
CA VAL A 207 0.05 -34.44 3.96
C VAL A 207 1.25 -35.40 3.83
N VAL A 208 2.37 -34.92 3.30
CA VAL A 208 3.57 -35.76 3.09
C VAL A 208 4.37 -35.92 4.38
N SER A 209 4.36 -34.94 5.28
CA SER A 209 5.08 -35.02 6.56
C SER A 209 4.44 -36.00 7.57
N GLY A 210 3.18 -36.32 7.42
CA GLY A 210 2.48 -37.26 8.32
C GLY A 210 2.64 -38.75 7.97
N LYS A 211 3.26 -39.10 6.82
CA LYS A 211 3.41 -40.48 6.38
C LYS A 211 4.81 -41.10 6.52
N VAL A 212 5.77 -40.34 7.04
CA VAL A 212 7.15 -40.83 7.21
C VAL A 212 7.41 -41.42 8.62
N ASN A 213 6.49 -41.27 9.58
CA ASN A 213 6.61 -41.76 10.96
C ASN A 213 5.56 -42.82 11.34
N ALA A 214 5.17 -43.70 10.40
CA ALA A 214 4.36 -44.86 10.71
C ALA A 214 5.06 -46.13 10.20
#